data_0e22561f1ef51c8f156cc5edfab55cd2
#
_entry.id   0e22561f1ef51c8f156cc5edfab55cd2
#
_cell.length_a   1.000
_cell.length_b   1.000
_cell.length_c   1.000
_cell.angle_alpha   90.00
_cell.angle_beta   90.00
_cell.angle_gamma   90.00
#
_symmetry.space_group_name_H-M   'P 1'
#
loop_
_entity.id
_entity.type
_entity.pdbx_description
1 polymer ?
#
loop_
_entity_poly.entity_id
_entity_poly.type
_entity_poly.pdbx_seq_one_letter_code
_entity_poly.pdbx_strand_id
1 'polypeptide(L)'
;VVEGCGRLLEQGLSQKDFSRMKRSALGRRIRSLDSFDATCFRVCAYELTDFDYFRFPKVYETIEKEDVEHFLRETVLQDRCCLSVIEPIRKEHEA
;
A
#
# COMPACT_ATOMS: atom_id res chain seq x y z
N VAL A 1 8.39 10.99 -0.09
CA VAL A 1 7.80 9.82 0.58
C VAL A 1 8.60 9.42 1.81
N VAL A 2 9.89 9.20 1.66
CA VAL A 2 10.75 8.77 2.78
C VAL A 2 10.77 9.81 3.90
N GLU A 3 10.91 11.07 3.56
CA GLU A 3 10.90 12.17 4.54
C GLU A 3 9.55 12.28 5.26
N GLY A 4 8.46 12.11 4.53
CA GLY A 4 7.12 12.10 5.10
C GLY A 4 6.92 10.96 6.07
N CYS A 5 7.41 9.77 5.75
CA CYS A 5 7.37 8.61 6.62
C CYS A 5 8.20 8.84 7.89
N GLY A 6 9.37 9.44 7.74
CA GLY A 6 10.21 9.77 8.89
C GLY A 6 9.54 10.73 9.85
N ARG A 7 8.92 11.78 9.34
CA ARG A 7 8.18 12.73 10.16
C ARG A 7 6.98 12.09 10.85
N LEU A 8 6.28 11.21 10.12
CA LEU A 8 5.14 10.49 10.69
C LEU A 8 5.56 9.63 11.88
N LEU A 9 6.70 8.95 11.78
CA LEU A 9 7.22 8.12 12.86
C LEU A 9 7.69 8.95 14.06
N GLU A 10 8.27 10.13 13.82
CA GLU A 10 8.69 11.02 14.89
C GLU A 10 7.52 11.60 15.67
N GLN A 11 6.46 11.99 14.96
CA GLN A 11 5.26 12.56 15.57
C GLN A 11 4.33 11.50 16.14
N GLY A 12 4.50 10.27 15.69
CA GLY A 12 3.57 9.19 15.97
C GLY A 12 2.34 9.26 15.09
N LEU A 13 1.78 8.11 14.78
CA LEU A 13 0.55 8.02 14.02
C LEU A 13 -0.65 8.10 14.96
N SER A 14 -1.55 9.04 14.71
CA SER A 14 -2.76 9.18 15.50
C SER A 14 -3.65 7.95 15.33
N GLN A 15 -4.19 7.44 16.44
CA GLN A 15 -5.14 6.32 16.40
C GLN A 15 -6.38 6.66 15.58
N LYS A 16 -6.84 7.90 15.68
CA LYS A 16 -7.99 8.37 14.90
C LYS A 16 -7.69 8.36 13.41
N ASP A 17 -6.53 8.86 13.01
CA ASP A 17 -6.13 8.87 11.61
C ASP A 17 -5.91 7.46 11.08
N PHE A 18 -5.29 6.59 11.88
CA PHE A 18 -5.11 5.19 11.51
C PHE A 18 -6.45 4.50 11.29
N SER A 19 -7.39 4.66 12.20
CA SER A 19 -8.72 4.06 12.08
C SER A 19 -9.44 4.53 10.82
N ARG A 20 -9.32 5.81 10.50
CA ARG A 20 -9.91 6.39 9.29
C ARG A 20 -9.29 5.82 8.03
N MET A 21 -7.96 5.74 7.98
CA MET A 21 -7.25 5.17 6.83
C MET A 21 -7.57 3.70 6.63
N LYS A 22 -7.65 2.96 7.71
CA LYS A 22 -7.98 1.53 7.69
C LYS A 22 -9.38 1.30 7.11
N ARG A 23 -10.36 2.07 7.58
CA ARG A 23 -11.74 1.99 7.04
C ARG A 23 -11.79 2.37 5.57
N SER A 24 -11.07 3.42 5.19
CA SER A 24 -11.02 3.87 3.80
C SER A 24 -10.42 2.79 2.89
N ALA A 25 -9.31 2.19 3.31
CA ALA A 25 -8.66 1.13 2.55
C ALA A 25 -9.55 -0.10 2.41
N LEU A 26 -10.20 -0.52 3.50
CA LEU A 26 -11.12 -1.64 3.48
C LEU A 26 -12.33 -1.35 2.59
N GLY A 27 -12.90 -0.16 2.70
CA GLY A 27 -14.02 0.25 1.86
C GLY A 27 -13.69 0.23 0.38
N ARG A 28 -12.50 0.68 0.00
CA ARG A 28 -12.05 0.62 -1.40
C ARG A 28 -11.89 -0.82 -1.88
N ARG A 29 -11.37 -1.71 -1.03
CA ARG A 29 -11.24 -3.13 -1.37
C ARG A 29 -12.61 -3.78 -1.58
N ILE A 30 -13.55 -3.48 -0.70
CA ILE A 30 -14.91 -4.01 -0.83
C ILE A 30 -15.56 -3.52 -2.11
N ARG A 31 -15.45 -2.23 -2.42
CA ARG A 31 -15.99 -1.67 -3.67
C ARG A 31 -15.35 -2.28 -4.90
N SER A 32 -14.07 -2.63 -4.83
CA SER A 32 -13.38 -3.23 -5.97
C SER A 32 -13.91 -4.61 -6.34
N LEU A 33 -14.68 -5.25 -5.45
CA LEU A 33 -15.31 -6.54 -5.74
C LEU A 33 -16.41 -6.41 -6.81
N ASP A 34 -16.91 -5.21 -7.07
CA ASP A 34 -17.87 -4.97 -8.14
C ASP A 34 -17.26 -5.16 -9.53
N SER A 35 -15.93 -5.03 -9.63
CA SER A 35 -15.25 -5.30 -10.89
C SER A 35 -14.94 -6.79 -11.01
N PHE A 36 -15.67 -7.47 -11.88
CA PHE A 36 -15.52 -8.91 -12.06
C PHE A 36 -14.12 -9.28 -12.53
N ASP A 37 -13.62 -8.60 -13.55
CA ASP A 37 -12.30 -8.91 -14.11
C ASP A 37 -11.18 -8.70 -13.09
N ALA A 38 -11.22 -7.59 -12.37
CA ALA A 38 -10.21 -7.28 -11.36
C ALA A 38 -10.26 -8.28 -10.20
N THR A 39 -11.46 -8.68 -9.79
CA THR A 39 -11.63 -9.64 -8.71
C THR A 39 -11.11 -11.02 -9.11
N CYS A 40 -11.44 -11.48 -10.31
CA CYS A 40 -10.93 -12.75 -10.82
C CYS A 40 -9.40 -12.76 -10.90
N PHE A 41 -8.82 -11.67 -11.38
CA PHE A 41 -7.37 -11.55 -11.44
C PHE A 41 -6.73 -11.65 -10.06
N ARG A 42 -7.29 -10.94 -9.07
CA ARG A 42 -6.74 -10.96 -7.72
C ARG A 42 -6.88 -12.33 -7.06
N VAL A 43 -8.03 -12.97 -7.22
CA VAL A 43 -8.24 -14.30 -6.66
C VAL A 43 -7.20 -15.27 -7.21
N CYS A 44 -6.97 -15.26 -8.51
CA CYS A 44 -5.97 -16.14 -9.13
C CYS A 44 -4.55 -15.80 -8.68
N ALA A 45 -4.21 -14.51 -8.63
CA ALA A 45 -2.88 -14.07 -8.22
C ALA A 45 -2.56 -14.46 -6.77
N TYR A 46 -3.50 -14.30 -5.87
CA TYR A 46 -3.30 -14.66 -4.47
C TYR A 46 -3.31 -16.16 -4.25
N GLU A 47 -4.06 -16.91 -5.05
CA GLU A 47 -4.04 -18.37 -4.99
C GLU A 47 -2.65 -18.93 -5.27
N LEU A 48 -1.91 -18.29 -6.16
CA LEU A 48 -0.53 -18.69 -6.46
C LEU A 48 0.43 -18.52 -5.27
N THR A 49 0.04 -17.72 -4.29
CA THR A 49 0.80 -17.51 -3.05
C THR A 49 0.19 -18.23 -1.86
N ASP A 50 -0.73 -19.16 -2.11
CA ASP A 50 -1.46 -19.90 -1.07
C ASP A 50 -2.26 -19.00 -0.12
N PHE A 51 -2.74 -17.87 -0.63
CA PHE A 51 -3.54 -16.94 0.16
C PHE A 51 -4.96 -16.85 -0.41
N ASP A 52 -5.96 -17.07 0.43
CA ASP A 52 -7.34 -16.87 0.06
C ASP A 52 -7.67 -15.38 0.07
N TYR A 53 -7.88 -14.81 -1.11
CA TYR A 53 -8.14 -13.37 -1.25
C TYR A 53 -9.32 -12.90 -0.41
N PHE A 54 -10.37 -13.71 -0.27
CA PHE A 54 -11.56 -13.33 0.47
C PHE A 54 -11.37 -13.28 1.98
N ARG A 55 -10.18 -13.58 2.47
CA ARG A 55 -9.82 -13.39 3.88
C ARG A 55 -9.38 -11.97 4.20
N PHE A 56 -9.29 -11.10 3.20
CA PHE A 56 -8.77 -9.75 3.44
C PHE A 56 -9.54 -8.96 4.52
N PRO A 57 -10.89 -9.08 4.68
CA PRO A 57 -11.55 -8.36 5.76
C PRO A 57 -11.05 -8.75 7.14
N LYS A 58 -10.82 -10.06 7.36
CA LYS A 58 -10.28 -10.55 8.64
C LYS A 58 -8.86 -10.05 8.89
N VAL A 59 -8.04 -10.05 7.83
CA VAL A 59 -6.67 -9.54 7.93
C VAL A 59 -6.67 -8.06 8.31
N TYR A 60 -7.54 -7.27 7.67
CA TYR A 60 -7.65 -5.85 7.99
C TYR A 60 -8.06 -5.60 9.44
N GLU A 61 -8.94 -6.44 9.99
CA GLU A 61 -9.33 -6.33 11.39
C GLU A 61 -8.15 -6.51 12.34
N THR A 62 -7.18 -7.35 11.97
CA THR A 62 -6.02 -7.64 12.81
C THR A 62 -4.90 -6.63 12.68
N ILE A 63 -4.94 -5.76 11.66
CA ILE A 63 -3.88 -4.77 11.46
C ILE A 63 -4.05 -3.63 12.48
N GLU A 64 -2.98 -3.35 13.19
CA GLU A 64 -2.93 -2.30 14.19
C GLU A 64 -1.96 -1.19 13.76
N LYS A 65 -2.05 -0.04 14.43
CA LYS A 65 -1.18 1.10 14.16
C LYS A 65 0.29 0.73 14.28
N GLU A 66 0.63 -0.07 15.25
CA GLU A 66 1.99 -0.53 15.51
C GLU A 66 2.55 -1.36 14.35
N ASP A 67 1.71 -2.14 13.69
CA ASP A 67 2.09 -2.91 12.51
C ASP A 67 2.52 -2.00 11.37
N VAL A 68 1.79 -0.92 11.15
CA VAL A 68 2.11 0.07 10.12
C VAL A 68 3.42 0.78 10.44
N GLU A 69 3.60 1.20 11.69
CA GLU A 69 4.83 1.86 12.12
C GLU A 69 6.04 0.93 11.97
N HIS A 70 5.88 -0.33 12.33
CA HIS A 70 6.92 -1.35 12.18
C HIS A 70 7.29 -1.52 10.70
N PHE A 71 6.30 -1.64 9.84
CA PHE A 71 6.52 -1.76 8.39
C PHE A 71 7.30 -0.57 7.84
N LEU A 72 6.93 0.64 8.24
CA LEU A 72 7.62 1.84 7.79
C LEU A 72 9.08 1.85 8.21
N ARG A 73 9.36 1.48 9.45
CA ARG A 73 10.75 1.44 9.95
C ARG A 73 11.58 0.36 9.26
N GLU A 74 11.02 -0.83 9.11
CA GLU A 74 11.75 -1.98 8.61
C GLU A 74 11.90 -1.98 7.09
N THR A 75 10.95 -1.40 6.38
CA THR A 75 10.89 -1.52 4.94
C THR A 75 11.15 -0.21 4.21
N VAL A 76 10.52 0.87 4.65
CA VAL A 76 10.57 2.14 3.92
C VAL A 76 11.78 2.97 4.29
N LEU A 77 12.16 3.00 5.58
CA LEU A 77 13.21 3.90 6.07
C LEU A 77 14.61 3.29 6.09
N GLN A 78 14.80 2.05 5.65
CA GLN A 78 16.10 1.38 5.70
C GLN A 78 16.86 1.38 4.36
N ASP A 79 16.79 2.47 3.62
CA ASP A 79 17.46 2.61 2.32
C ASP A 79 17.14 1.48 1.34
N ARG A 80 15.90 1.01 1.39
CA ARG A 80 15.44 -0.06 0.50
C ARG A 80 14.60 0.46 -0.65
N CYS A 81 14.68 1.74 -0.91
CA CYS A 81 13.92 2.37 -1.97
C CYS A 81 14.74 2.49 -3.24
N CYS A 82 14.12 2.20 -4.36
CA CYS A 82 14.68 2.42 -5.69
C CYS A 82 13.82 3.46 -6.40
N LEU A 83 14.46 4.33 -7.16
CA LEU A 83 13.76 5.31 -7.97
C LEU A 83 13.89 4.94 -9.44
N SER A 84 12.76 4.80 -10.10
CA SER A 84 12.71 4.61 -11.55
C SER A 84 12.06 5.84 -12.17
N VAL A 85 12.77 6.47 -13.10
CA VAL A 85 12.31 7.69 -13.74
C VAL A 85 12.19 7.45 -15.24
N ILE A 86 11.03 7.80 -15.78
CA ILE A 86 10.79 7.75 -17.21
C ILE A 86 10.64 9.19 -17.68
N GLU A 87 11.55 9.61 -18.56
CA GLU A 87 11.51 10.95 -19.11
C GLU A 87 11.16 10.92 -20.59
N PRO A 88 10.48 11.93 -21.10
CA PRO A 88 10.23 12.01 -22.54
C PRO A 88 11.54 12.23 -23.28
N ILE A 89 11.67 11.61 -24.44
CA ILE A 89 12.84 11.80 -25.30
C ILE A 89 12.85 13.24 -25.79
N ARG A 90 13.93 13.96 -25.51
CA ARG A 90 14.09 15.32 -26.02
C ARG A 90 14.59 15.26 -27.44
N LYS A 91 13.97 16.04 -28.29
CA LYS A 91 14.34 16.12 -29.71
C LYS A 91 15.31 17.24 -29.99
N GLU A 92 16.20 17.52 -29.05
CA GLU A 92 17.18 18.59 -29.21
C GLU A 92 18.12 18.36 -30.37
N HIS A 93 18.34 17.13 -30.76
CA HIS A 93 19.22 16.77 -31.86
C HIS A 93 18.61 16.98 -33.24
N GLU A 94 17.33 17.30 -33.26
CA GLU A 94 16.61 17.55 -34.48
C GLU A 94 16.67 19.03 -34.91
N ALA A 95 17.18 19.83 -34.04
CA ALA A 95 17.32 21.26 -34.30
C ALA A 95 18.48 21.54 -35.26
#